data_14f2d1e130160124a54f883037b35ac5
#
_entry.id   14f2d1e130160124a54f883037b35ac5
#
_cell.length_a   1.000
_cell.length_b   1.000
_cell.length_c   1.000
_cell.angle_alpha   90.00
_cell.angle_beta   90.00
_cell.angle_gamma   90.00
#
_symmetry.space_group_name_H-M   'P 1'
#
loop_
_entity.id
_entity.type
_entity.pdbx_description
1 polymer ?
#
loop_
_entity_poly.entity_id
_entity_poly.type
_entity_poly.pdbx_seq_one_letter_code
_entity_poly.pdbx_strand_id
1 'polypeptide(L)'
;MDERDAVPELALKVIDNTMAALLAYRKTLAGAALEQAVQAMHRAHQNGRRIDCYGVGNSGIVAQDAQHKLFRLGIHTLSHCDGHLQVMSAALLGPTDVALIISNSGRTRDLLDAAQIARQRGATTVSITASASPLAEHTDIHLAADHSERFEQDIPMTSRLIHLLIIDILATSLALRIGSARLQPMLMDIKAQLHAKRYH
;
A
#
# COMPACT_ATOMS: atom_id res chain seq x y z
N MET A 1 10.77 14.00 21.70
CA MET A 1 11.27 12.90 22.55
C MET A 1 12.55 13.39 23.20
N ASP A 2 12.72 13.20 24.49
CA ASP A 2 13.91 13.61 25.25
C ASP A 2 14.68 12.32 25.61
N GLU A 3 16.04 12.37 25.55
CA GLU A 3 16.89 11.22 25.94
C GLU A 3 16.71 10.80 27.41
N ARG A 4 16.08 11.66 28.22
CA ARG A 4 15.76 11.42 29.62
C ARG A 4 14.38 10.85 29.88
N ASP A 5 13.58 10.68 28.83
CA ASP A 5 12.24 10.13 28.98
C ASP A 5 12.30 8.68 29.54
N ALA A 6 11.56 8.40 30.60
CA ALA A 6 11.38 7.05 31.06
C ALA A 6 10.55 6.24 30.02
N VAL A 7 10.80 4.93 29.92
CA VAL A 7 10.14 4.07 28.93
C VAL A 7 8.61 4.22 28.92
N PRO A 8 7.90 4.29 30.06
CA PRO A 8 6.45 4.49 30.07
C PRO A 8 6.02 5.84 29.47
N GLU A 9 6.78 6.91 29.74
CA GLU A 9 6.52 8.25 29.17
C GLU A 9 6.76 8.27 27.67
N LEU A 10 7.85 7.64 27.23
CA LEU A 10 8.16 7.48 25.82
C LEU A 10 7.06 6.70 25.09
N ALA A 11 6.57 5.62 25.69
CA ALA A 11 5.47 4.83 25.11
C ALA A 11 4.22 5.67 24.88
N LEU A 12 3.81 6.49 25.85
CA LEU A 12 2.67 7.39 25.69
C LEU A 12 2.91 8.42 24.58
N LYS A 13 4.10 9.03 24.53
CA LYS A 13 4.46 10.00 23.47
C LYS A 13 4.40 9.36 22.06
N VAL A 14 4.85 8.12 21.90
CA VAL A 14 4.77 7.38 20.62
C VAL A 14 3.32 7.12 20.23
N ILE A 15 2.49 6.69 21.18
CA ILE A 15 1.05 6.44 20.95
C ILE A 15 0.35 7.75 20.56
N ASP A 16 0.54 8.81 21.32
CA ASP A 16 -0.11 10.10 21.09
C ASP A 16 0.28 10.72 19.74
N ASN A 17 1.57 10.66 19.37
CA ASN A 17 2.04 11.11 18.06
C ASN A 17 1.42 10.30 16.92
N THR A 18 1.32 8.99 17.08
CA THR A 18 0.68 8.11 16.09
C THR A 18 -0.80 8.44 15.95
N MET A 19 -1.51 8.57 17.07
CA MET A 19 -2.94 8.94 17.05
C MET A 19 -3.15 10.31 16.39
N ALA A 20 -2.32 11.30 16.71
CA ALA A 20 -2.39 12.63 16.11
C ALA A 20 -2.21 12.57 14.58
N ALA A 21 -1.24 11.79 14.10
CA ALA A 21 -0.99 11.62 12.67
C ALA A 21 -2.17 10.94 11.96
N LEU A 22 -2.76 9.88 12.54
CA LEU A 22 -3.93 9.21 11.99
C LEU A 22 -5.18 10.11 11.98
N LEU A 23 -5.37 10.93 13.02
CA LEU A 23 -6.45 11.93 13.07
C LEU A 23 -6.24 13.05 12.04
N ALA A 24 -5.00 13.47 11.79
CA ALA A 24 -4.68 14.42 10.74
C ALA A 24 -5.00 13.83 9.36
N TYR A 25 -4.55 12.61 9.08
CA TYR A 25 -4.86 11.90 7.84
C TYR A 25 -6.37 11.78 7.61
N ARG A 26 -7.15 11.44 8.66
CA ARG A 26 -8.62 11.34 8.56
C ARG A 26 -9.26 12.64 8.05
N LYS A 27 -8.70 13.81 8.40
CA LYS A 27 -9.25 15.13 7.98
C LYS A 27 -8.98 15.43 6.51
N THR A 28 -7.92 14.87 5.94
CA THR A 28 -7.48 15.12 4.54
C THR A 28 -7.84 13.98 3.60
N LEU A 29 -8.57 12.96 4.08
CA LEU A 29 -8.89 11.75 3.33
C LEU A 29 -9.65 12.08 2.04
N ALA A 30 -9.06 11.75 0.90
CA ALA A 30 -9.64 11.96 -0.43
C ALA A 30 -10.50 10.76 -0.85
N GLY A 31 -11.77 10.74 -0.45
CA GLY A 31 -12.69 9.63 -0.72
C GLY A 31 -12.84 9.29 -2.21
N ALA A 32 -12.84 10.30 -3.10
CA ALA A 32 -12.94 10.08 -4.54
C ALA A 32 -11.75 9.33 -5.12
N ALA A 33 -10.52 9.65 -4.70
CA ALA A 33 -9.32 8.96 -5.15
C ALA A 33 -9.27 7.50 -4.65
N LEU A 34 -9.68 7.26 -3.39
CA LEU A 34 -9.83 5.91 -2.84
C LEU A 34 -10.84 5.09 -3.64
N GLU A 35 -11.98 5.67 -3.98
CA GLU A 35 -13.00 5.02 -4.80
C GLU A 35 -12.46 4.63 -6.18
N GLN A 36 -11.73 5.55 -6.85
CA GLN A 36 -11.09 5.28 -8.15
C GLN A 36 -10.06 4.15 -8.05
N ALA A 37 -9.22 4.15 -7.02
CA ALA A 37 -8.23 3.09 -6.80
C ALA A 37 -8.91 1.73 -6.58
N VAL A 38 -9.91 1.67 -5.71
CA VAL A 38 -10.67 0.43 -5.46
C VAL A 38 -11.37 -0.06 -6.74
N GLN A 39 -11.93 0.84 -7.55
CA GLN A 39 -12.53 0.47 -8.84
C GLN A 39 -11.53 -0.11 -9.82
N ALA A 40 -10.36 0.52 -9.96
CA ALA A 40 -9.29 0.03 -10.85
C ALA A 40 -8.81 -1.36 -10.42
N MET A 41 -8.53 -1.53 -9.12
CA MET A 41 -8.09 -2.80 -8.55
C MET A 41 -9.16 -3.89 -8.65
N HIS A 42 -10.42 -3.57 -8.43
CA HIS A 42 -11.53 -4.52 -8.56
C HIS A 42 -11.72 -4.96 -10.01
N ARG A 43 -11.62 -4.03 -10.99
CA ARG A 43 -11.65 -4.35 -12.41
C ARG A 43 -10.50 -5.26 -12.83
N ALA A 44 -9.28 -5.01 -12.32
CA ALA A 44 -8.15 -5.88 -12.57
C ALA A 44 -8.44 -7.30 -12.07
N HIS A 45 -8.94 -7.45 -10.85
CA HIS A 45 -9.31 -8.75 -10.29
C HIS A 45 -10.41 -9.45 -11.11
N GLN A 46 -11.48 -8.75 -11.49
CA GLN A 46 -12.59 -9.34 -12.28
C GLN A 46 -12.12 -9.85 -13.64
N ASN A 47 -11.14 -9.21 -14.26
CA ASN A 47 -10.57 -9.57 -15.56
C ASN A 47 -9.39 -10.56 -15.45
N GLY A 48 -9.10 -11.13 -14.28
CA GLY A 48 -7.97 -12.02 -14.07
C GLY A 48 -6.61 -11.34 -14.26
N ARG A 49 -6.57 -10.01 -14.13
CA ARG A 49 -5.37 -9.19 -14.25
C ARG A 49 -4.67 -9.06 -12.92
N ARG A 50 -3.44 -8.60 -12.94
CA ARG A 50 -2.61 -8.52 -11.75
C ARG A 50 -2.53 -7.13 -11.17
N ILE A 51 -2.20 -7.09 -9.88
CA ILE A 51 -1.90 -5.87 -9.13
C ILE A 51 -0.51 -6.04 -8.56
N ASP A 52 0.47 -5.36 -9.13
CA ASP A 52 1.84 -5.40 -8.62
C ASP A 52 2.10 -4.23 -7.68
N CYS A 53 2.75 -4.52 -6.54
CA CYS A 53 3.01 -3.56 -5.47
C CYS A 53 4.50 -3.21 -5.45
N TYR A 54 4.85 -1.93 -5.54
CA TYR A 54 6.23 -1.45 -5.57
C TYR A 54 6.53 -0.56 -4.39
N GLY A 55 7.68 -0.74 -3.78
CA GLY A 55 8.18 0.08 -2.69
C GLY A 55 9.64 -0.25 -2.38
N VAL A 56 10.38 0.67 -1.78
CA VAL A 56 11.78 0.48 -1.38
C VAL A 56 11.93 0.77 0.11
N GLY A 57 12.82 0.05 0.79
CA GLY A 57 13.04 0.20 2.22
C GLY A 57 11.75 -0.03 3.02
N ASN A 58 11.36 0.91 3.88
CA ASN A 58 10.11 0.80 4.66
C ASN A 58 8.86 0.76 3.81
N SER A 59 8.83 1.45 2.68
CA SER A 59 7.74 1.36 1.73
C SER A 59 7.67 -0.01 1.06
N GLY A 60 8.81 -0.70 0.94
CA GLY A 60 8.87 -2.10 0.51
C GLY A 60 8.16 -3.06 1.48
N ILE A 61 8.30 -2.83 2.79
CA ILE A 61 7.57 -3.59 3.82
C ILE A 61 6.05 -3.39 3.66
N VAL A 62 5.61 -2.17 3.37
CA VAL A 62 4.19 -1.88 3.10
C VAL A 62 3.71 -2.53 1.80
N ALA A 63 4.55 -2.56 0.76
CA ALA A 63 4.24 -3.25 -0.49
C ALA A 63 4.06 -4.77 -0.28
N GLN A 64 4.88 -5.38 0.56
CA GLN A 64 4.73 -6.78 0.95
C GLN A 64 3.46 -7.04 1.77
N ASP A 65 3.09 -6.13 2.68
CA ASP A 65 1.83 -6.22 3.42
C ASP A 65 0.63 -6.10 2.48
N ALA A 66 0.68 -5.15 1.53
CA ALA A 66 -0.33 -5.01 0.49
C ALA A 66 -0.50 -6.30 -0.32
N GLN A 67 0.60 -6.88 -0.82
CA GLN A 67 0.58 -8.15 -1.52
C GLN A 67 -0.05 -9.25 -0.66
N HIS A 68 0.36 -9.40 0.59
CA HIS A 68 -0.18 -10.42 1.49
C HIS A 68 -1.71 -10.29 1.66
N LYS A 69 -2.21 -9.07 1.85
CA LYS A 69 -3.66 -8.81 2.01
C LYS A 69 -4.43 -9.09 0.73
N LEU A 70 -3.93 -8.62 -0.41
CA LEU A 70 -4.57 -8.83 -1.71
C LEU A 70 -4.55 -10.32 -2.12
N PHE A 71 -3.44 -11.02 -1.87
CA PHE A 71 -3.33 -12.45 -2.12
C PHE A 71 -4.40 -13.25 -1.37
N ARG A 72 -4.68 -12.90 -0.11
CA ARG A 72 -5.74 -13.55 0.68
C ARG A 72 -7.15 -13.32 0.14
N LEU A 73 -7.34 -12.31 -0.71
CA LEU A 73 -8.59 -12.06 -1.44
C LEU A 73 -8.67 -12.80 -2.78
N GLY A 74 -7.68 -13.65 -3.10
CA GLY A 74 -7.59 -14.36 -4.36
C GLY A 74 -7.17 -13.49 -5.54
N ILE A 75 -6.55 -12.34 -5.26
CA ILE A 75 -6.06 -11.41 -6.29
C ILE A 75 -4.66 -11.84 -6.73
N HIS A 76 -4.42 -11.85 -8.04
CA HIS A 76 -3.08 -12.06 -8.59
C HIS A 76 -2.22 -10.85 -8.28
N THR A 77 -1.24 -11.01 -7.42
CA THR A 77 -0.44 -9.89 -6.91
C THR A 77 0.99 -10.32 -6.59
N LEU A 78 1.93 -9.45 -6.86
CA LEU A 78 3.34 -9.58 -6.50
C LEU A 78 3.82 -8.30 -5.83
N SER A 79 4.85 -8.39 -4.99
CA SER A 79 5.53 -7.22 -4.47
C SER A 79 7.00 -7.22 -4.88
N HIS A 80 7.51 -6.08 -5.26
CA HIS A 80 8.89 -5.88 -5.67
C HIS A 80 9.50 -4.72 -4.87
N CYS A 81 10.58 -5.04 -4.13
CA CYS A 81 11.28 -4.08 -3.27
C CYS A 81 12.65 -3.69 -3.83
N ASP A 82 13.02 -4.26 -4.97
CA ASP A 82 14.25 -4.01 -5.72
C ASP A 82 13.95 -3.25 -7.02
N GLY A 83 14.73 -2.20 -7.33
CA GLY A 83 14.48 -1.32 -8.47
C GLY A 83 14.55 -2.03 -9.82
N HIS A 84 15.46 -3.00 -10.00
CA HIS A 84 15.54 -3.77 -11.26
C HIS A 84 14.28 -4.63 -11.44
N LEU A 85 13.84 -5.32 -10.40
CA LEU A 85 12.62 -6.14 -10.45
C LEU A 85 11.37 -5.27 -10.67
N GLN A 86 11.33 -4.06 -10.09
CA GLN A 86 10.24 -3.12 -10.32
C GLN A 86 10.11 -2.72 -11.78
N VAL A 87 11.23 -2.32 -12.41
CA VAL A 87 11.26 -1.95 -13.83
C VAL A 87 10.92 -3.14 -14.74
N MET A 88 11.45 -4.32 -14.44
CA MET A 88 11.13 -5.55 -15.19
C MET A 88 9.65 -5.89 -15.07
N SER A 89 9.10 -5.86 -13.85
CA SER A 89 7.68 -6.11 -13.62
C SER A 89 6.80 -5.09 -14.33
N ALA A 90 7.11 -3.79 -14.21
CA ALA A 90 6.38 -2.70 -14.86
C ALA A 90 6.34 -2.86 -16.39
N ALA A 91 7.45 -3.31 -17.01
CA ALA A 91 7.53 -3.58 -18.44
C ALA A 91 6.63 -4.75 -18.91
N LEU A 92 6.26 -5.65 -18.00
CA LEU A 92 5.38 -6.80 -18.26
C LEU A 92 3.90 -6.53 -17.93
N LEU A 93 3.57 -5.37 -17.37
CA LEU A 93 2.20 -4.94 -17.17
C LEU A 93 1.53 -4.59 -18.51
N GLY A 94 0.22 -4.63 -18.54
CA GLY A 94 -0.59 -4.27 -19.69
C GLY A 94 -1.89 -3.58 -19.31
N PRO A 95 -2.76 -3.30 -20.28
CA PRO A 95 -4.05 -2.69 -20.02
C PRO A 95 -4.85 -3.47 -18.98
N THR A 96 -5.50 -2.76 -18.09
CA THR A 96 -6.26 -3.26 -16.94
C THR A 96 -5.44 -3.86 -15.79
N ASP A 97 -4.12 -4.08 -15.94
CA ASP A 97 -3.27 -4.34 -14.79
C ASP A 97 -3.12 -3.07 -13.94
N VAL A 98 -2.73 -3.23 -12.68
CA VAL A 98 -2.51 -2.11 -11.75
C VAL A 98 -1.11 -2.17 -11.17
N ALA A 99 -0.41 -1.03 -11.17
CA ALA A 99 0.80 -0.81 -10.40
C ALA A 99 0.45 0.03 -9.15
N LEU A 100 0.54 -0.55 -7.97
CA LEU A 100 0.39 0.13 -6.69
C LEU A 100 1.77 0.50 -6.16
N ILE A 101 2.07 1.80 -6.12
CA ILE A 101 3.41 2.31 -5.87
C ILE A 101 3.42 3.10 -4.57
N ILE A 102 4.27 2.69 -3.63
CA ILE A 102 4.32 3.23 -2.28
C ILE A 102 5.67 3.93 -2.05
N SER A 103 5.62 5.21 -1.69
CA SER A 103 6.80 6.01 -1.39
C SER A 103 6.45 7.14 -0.44
N ASN A 104 7.16 7.27 0.69
CA ASN A 104 6.89 8.38 1.60
C ASN A 104 7.20 9.74 0.93
N SER A 105 8.38 9.90 0.35
CA SER A 105 8.80 11.15 -0.29
C SER A 105 8.28 11.34 -1.72
N GLY A 106 7.93 10.25 -2.42
CA GLY A 106 7.59 10.25 -3.84
C GLY A 106 8.72 10.68 -4.78
N ARG A 107 9.98 10.61 -4.31
CA ARG A 107 11.18 11.09 -5.03
C ARG A 107 12.18 9.98 -5.36
N THR A 108 11.88 8.74 -5.02
CA THR A 108 12.74 7.59 -5.32
C THR A 108 12.74 7.32 -6.82
N ARG A 109 13.92 7.42 -7.45
CA ARG A 109 14.07 7.33 -8.91
C ARG A 109 13.53 6.02 -9.47
N ASP A 110 13.89 4.89 -8.87
CA ASP A 110 13.46 3.57 -9.34
C ASP A 110 11.92 3.46 -9.40
N LEU A 111 11.21 4.03 -8.41
CA LEU A 111 9.75 4.04 -8.37
C LEU A 111 9.13 4.97 -9.41
N LEU A 112 9.78 6.09 -9.72
CA LEU A 112 9.35 7.00 -10.79
C LEU A 112 9.52 6.33 -12.16
N ASP A 113 10.66 5.68 -12.39
CA ASP A 113 10.94 4.95 -13.63
C ASP A 113 9.93 3.80 -13.82
N ALA A 114 9.67 3.01 -12.77
CA ALA A 114 8.67 1.94 -12.79
C ALA A 114 7.25 2.47 -13.05
N ALA A 115 6.86 3.59 -12.43
CA ALA A 115 5.56 4.23 -12.66
C ALA A 115 5.39 4.66 -14.11
N GLN A 116 6.41 5.30 -14.67
CA GLN A 116 6.40 5.74 -16.06
C GLN A 116 6.28 4.56 -17.03
N ILE A 117 7.06 3.49 -16.81
CA ILE A 117 7.01 2.28 -17.64
C ILE A 117 5.65 1.62 -17.57
N ALA A 118 5.10 1.40 -16.36
CA ALA A 118 3.78 0.81 -16.17
C ALA A 118 2.70 1.59 -16.94
N ARG A 119 2.73 2.93 -16.83
CA ARG A 119 1.80 3.82 -17.53
C ARG A 119 1.94 3.74 -19.06
N GLN A 120 3.17 3.69 -19.57
CA GLN A 120 3.43 3.51 -21.03
C GLN A 120 2.91 2.16 -21.54
N ARG A 121 2.84 1.13 -20.68
CA ARG A 121 2.25 -0.18 -20.98
C ARG A 121 0.72 -0.20 -20.89
N GLY A 122 0.11 0.89 -20.51
CA GLY A 122 -1.35 1.02 -20.37
C GLY A 122 -1.90 0.48 -19.04
N ALA A 123 -1.05 0.14 -18.08
CA ALA A 123 -1.48 -0.23 -16.74
C ALA A 123 -1.96 1.02 -15.99
N THR A 124 -2.94 0.85 -15.10
CA THR A 124 -3.35 1.91 -14.19
C THR A 124 -2.35 2.04 -13.06
N THR A 125 -1.81 3.24 -12.87
CA THR A 125 -0.85 3.53 -11.81
C THR A 125 -1.54 4.19 -10.62
N VAL A 126 -1.35 3.62 -9.43
CA VAL A 126 -1.90 4.14 -8.17
C VAL A 126 -0.71 4.42 -7.23
N SER A 127 -0.58 5.65 -6.76
CA SER A 127 0.46 6.00 -5.79
C SER A 127 -0.09 6.26 -4.39
N ILE A 128 0.67 5.82 -3.37
CA ILE A 128 0.51 6.22 -1.98
C ILE A 128 1.75 7.03 -1.63
N THR A 129 1.64 8.35 -1.55
CA THR A 129 2.79 9.24 -1.39
C THR A 129 2.39 10.65 -0.95
N ALA A 130 3.40 11.48 -0.63
CA ALA A 130 3.18 12.90 -0.33
C ALA A 130 2.59 13.66 -1.53
N SER A 131 1.66 14.58 -1.28
CA SER A 131 0.92 15.33 -2.31
C SER A 131 1.81 16.17 -3.23
N ALA A 132 2.81 16.86 -2.65
CA ALA A 132 3.73 17.67 -3.44
C ALA A 132 4.97 16.85 -3.88
N SER A 133 4.76 15.78 -4.64
CA SER A 133 5.85 14.89 -5.05
C SER A 133 5.77 14.53 -6.54
N PRO A 134 6.93 14.30 -7.19
CA PRO A 134 6.96 13.84 -8.58
C PRO A 134 6.13 12.59 -8.82
N LEU A 135 6.11 11.64 -7.88
CA LEU A 135 5.33 10.42 -8.04
C LEU A 135 3.81 10.68 -8.05
N ALA A 136 3.34 11.64 -7.23
CA ALA A 136 1.93 12.04 -7.24
C ALA A 136 1.50 12.62 -8.60
N GLU A 137 2.39 13.39 -9.25
CA GLU A 137 2.14 14.01 -10.55
C GLU A 137 2.20 13.02 -11.72
N HIS A 138 2.97 11.93 -11.58
CA HIS A 138 3.23 10.97 -12.65
C HIS A 138 2.34 9.71 -12.59
N THR A 139 1.44 9.60 -11.62
CA THR A 139 0.51 8.48 -11.50
C THR A 139 -0.93 8.86 -11.83
N ASP A 140 -1.73 7.91 -12.29
CA ASP A 140 -3.13 8.15 -12.71
C ASP A 140 -4.04 8.43 -11.52
N ILE A 141 -3.77 7.78 -10.37
CA ILE A 141 -4.53 7.92 -9.13
C ILE A 141 -3.55 8.15 -7.99
N HIS A 142 -3.71 9.25 -7.29
CA HIS A 142 -2.89 9.60 -6.14
C HIS A 142 -3.69 9.51 -4.84
N LEU A 143 -3.19 8.68 -3.93
CA LEU A 143 -3.67 8.57 -2.55
C LEU A 143 -2.71 9.35 -1.65
N ALA A 144 -3.12 10.55 -1.26
CA ALA A 144 -2.31 11.45 -0.46
C ALA A 144 -1.99 10.83 0.91
N ALA A 145 -0.72 10.81 1.28
CA ALA A 145 -0.21 10.34 2.55
C ALA A 145 0.77 11.37 3.13
N ASP A 146 0.26 12.60 3.32
CA ASP A 146 1.07 13.71 3.81
C ASP A 146 1.41 13.53 5.27
N HIS A 147 2.66 13.23 5.54
CA HIS A 147 3.23 13.19 6.88
C HIS A 147 4.71 13.59 6.81
N SER A 148 5.06 14.68 7.49
CA SER A 148 6.47 15.09 7.59
C SER A 148 7.14 14.34 8.73
N GLU A 149 8.01 13.40 8.40
CA GLU A 149 8.95 12.81 9.35
C GLU A 149 10.16 13.75 9.52
N ARG A 150 10.45 14.09 10.76
CA ARG A 150 11.72 14.77 11.09
C ARG A 150 12.79 13.70 11.23
N PHE A 151 13.48 13.39 10.15
CA PHE A 151 14.48 12.32 10.06
C PHE A 151 15.55 12.37 11.17
N GLU A 152 15.81 13.56 11.73
CA GLU A 152 16.79 13.74 12.79
C GLU A 152 16.24 13.44 14.19
N GLN A 153 14.95 13.28 14.37
CA GLN A 153 14.30 13.14 15.67
C GLN A 153 13.36 11.94 15.79
N ASP A 154 12.95 11.32 14.68
CA ASP A 154 11.88 10.32 14.68
C ASP A 154 12.39 8.96 14.20
N ILE A 155 12.78 8.09 15.13
CA ILE A 155 13.05 6.67 14.86
C ILE A 155 11.77 5.92 14.44
N PRO A 156 10.58 6.18 14.99
CA PRO A 156 9.37 5.48 14.59
C PRO A 156 8.75 6.13 13.36
N MET A 157 8.75 5.42 12.29
CA MET A 157 8.22 5.82 11.00
C MET A 157 6.70 5.82 10.99
N THR A 158 6.10 6.88 11.48
CA THR A 158 4.65 7.07 11.54
C THR A 158 4.02 7.09 10.14
N SER A 159 4.75 7.57 9.12
CA SER A 159 4.33 7.49 7.71
C SER A 159 3.98 6.06 7.29
N ARG A 160 4.77 5.08 7.73
CA ARG A 160 4.47 3.67 7.46
C ARG A 160 3.12 3.23 8.01
N LEU A 161 2.72 3.70 9.19
CA LEU A 161 1.42 3.37 9.78
C LEU A 161 0.26 3.98 8.98
N ILE A 162 0.44 5.18 8.45
CA ILE A 162 -0.55 5.80 7.54
C ILE A 162 -0.65 4.99 6.24
N HIS A 163 0.49 4.59 5.66
CA HIS A 163 0.49 3.76 4.45
C HIS A 163 -0.19 2.41 4.69
N LEU A 164 0.09 1.74 5.82
CA LEU A 164 -0.57 0.49 6.19
C LEU A 164 -2.08 0.68 6.38
N LEU A 165 -2.52 1.78 7.00
CA LEU A 165 -3.93 2.12 7.11
C LEU A 165 -4.60 2.28 5.73
N ILE A 166 -3.93 2.94 4.77
CA ILE A 166 -4.45 3.08 3.40
C ILE A 166 -4.59 1.71 2.75
N ILE A 167 -3.61 0.83 2.91
CA ILE A 167 -3.68 -0.56 2.42
C ILE A 167 -4.85 -1.32 3.06
N ASP A 168 -5.08 -1.14 4.36
CA ASP A 168 -6.24 -1.75 5.04
C ASP A 168 -7.57 -1.26 4.49
N ILE A 169 -7.68 0.04 4.21
CA ILE A 169 -8.87 0.63 3.58
C ILE A 169 -9.11 0.03 2.19
N LEU A 170 -8.06 -0.04 1.35
CA LEU A 170 -8.15 -0.62 0.01
C LEU A 170 -8.55 -2.10 0.05
N ALA A 171 -7.87 -2.90 0.87
CA ALA A 171 -8.12 -4.33 0.99
C ALA A 171 -9.54 -4.63 1.53
N THR A 172 -9.99 -3.88 2.56
CA THR A 172 -11.34 -4.01 3.11
C THR A 172 -12.40 -3.63 2.07
N SER A 173 -12.19 -2.52 1.36
CA SER A 173 -13.10 -2.06 0.31
C SER A 173 -13.19 -3.07 -0.84
N LEU A 174 -12.06 -3.65 -1.24
CA LEU A 174 -12.03 -4.72 -2.25
C LEU A 174 -12.76 -5.98 -1.77
N ALA A 175 -12.54 -6.40 -0.52
CA ALA A 175 -13.24 -7.55 0.05
C ALA A 175 -14.76 -7.36 0.01
N LEU A 176 -15.25 -6.17 0.36
CA LEU A 176 -16.68 -5.85 0.28
C LEU A 176 -17.21 -5.91 -1.16
N ARG A 177 -16.44 -5.44 -2.15
CA ARG A 177 -16.83 -5.46 -3.56
C ARG A 177 -16.78 -6.86 -4.19
N ILE A 178 -15.81 -7.69 -3.81
CA ILE A 178 -15.74 -9.09 -4.24
C ILE A 178 -16.92 -9.88 -3.66
N GLY A 179 -17.35 -9.52 -2.48
CA GLY A 179 -18.54 -10.06 -1.82
C GLY A 179 -18.27 -11.32 -0.99
N SER A 180 -19.01 -11.44 0.10
CA SER A 180 -18.87 -12.54 1.07
C SER A 180 -19.11 -13.91 0.46
N ALA A 181 -20.08 -14.03 -0.44
CA ALA A 181 -20.44 -15.30 -1.08
C ALA A 181 -19.25 -15.93 -1.84
N ARG A 182 -18.37 -15.11 -2.43
CA ARG A 182 -17.16 -15.55 -3.13
C ARG A 182 -15.97 -15.75 -2.17
N LEU A 183 -15.79 -14.85 -1.20
CA LEU A 183 -14.63 -14.87 -0.32
C LEU A 183 -14.73 -15.90 0.81
N GLN A 184 -15.90 -16.11 1.42
CA GLN A 184 -16.04 -16.98 2.58
C GLN A 184 -15.58 -18.43 2.33
N PRO A 185 -15.99 -19.14 1.24
CA PRO A 185 -15.52 -20.49 0.97
C PRO A 185 -14.00 -20.55 0.84
N MET A 186 -13.42 -19.63 0.07
CA MET A 186 -11.97 -19.56 -0.15
C MET A 186 -11.19 -19.30 1.17
N LEU A 187 -11.66 -18.37 2.00
CA LEU A 187 -11.03 -18.07 3.28
C LEU A 187 -11.16 -19.24 4.26
N MET A 188 -12.26 -19.99 4.21
CA MET A 188 -12.46 -21.22 5.00
C MET A 188 -11.48 -22.30 4.57
N ASP A 189 -11.28 -22.51 3.28
CA ASP A 189 -10.32 -23.48 2.77
C ASP A 189 -8.88 -23.12 3.16
N ILE A 190 -8.48 -21.86 3.00
CA ILE A 190 -7.17 -21.37 3.46
C ILE A 190 -7.01 -21.63 4.96
N LYS A 191 -8.02 -21.32 5.77
CA LYS A 191 -7.99 -21.53 7.23
C LYS A 191 -7.86 -23.01 7.58
N ALA A 192 -8.59 -23.90 6.89
CA ALA A 192 -8.52 -25.33 7.09
C ALA A 192 -7.12 -25.88 6.80
N GLN A 193 -6.49 -25.48 5.68
CA GLN A 193 -5.11 -25.86 5.33
C GLN A 193 -4.09 -25.36 6.35
N LEU A 194 -4.26 -24.14 6.88
CA LEU A 194 -3.37 -23.60 7.90
C LEU A 194 -3.55 -24.29 9.25
N HIS A 195 -4.78 -24.69 9.58
CA HIS A 195 -5.07 -25.42 10.82
C HIS A 195 -4.39 -26.79 10.86
N ALA A 196 -4.38 -27.49 9.71
CA ALA A 196 -3.73 -28.77 9.58
C ALA A 196 -2.17 -28.72 9.79
N LYS A 197 -1.57 -27.53 9.74
CA LYS A 197 -0.13 -27.31 9.97
C LYS A 197 0.21 -27.00 11.44
N ARG A 198 -0.78 -26.91 12.32
CA ARG A 198 -0.52 -26.69 13.77
C ARG A 198 -0.29 -28.05 14.41
N TYR A 199 0.94 -28.26 14.94
CA TYR A 199 1.18 -29.38 15.86
C TYR A 199 0.39 -29.11 17.16
N HIS A 200 -0.31 -30.11 17.62
CA HIS A 200 -0.99 -30.12 18.92
C HIS A 200 -0.03 -30.61 19.99
#